data_21be507c94804bafbccb9ef69b17c72b
#
_entry.id   21be507c94804bafbccb9ef69b17c72b
#
_cell.length_a   1.000
_cell.length_b   1.000
_cell.length_c   1.000
_cell.angle_alpha   90.00
_cell.angle_beta   90.00
_cell.angle_gamma   90.00
#
_symmetry.space_group_name_H-M   'P 1'
#
loop_
_entity.id
_entity.type
_entity.pdbx_description
1 polymer ?
#
loop_
_entity_poly.entity_id
_entity_poly.type
_entity_poly.pdbx_seq_one_letter_code
_entity_poly.pdbx_strand_id
1 'polypeptide(L)'
;SGDTIRNYIALTQLVPELQQMVDEKKIALSPAYQLAALTPKEQGLLLETIDSEQTTPSLSQAQRMKKLSQSGELNEDTMLSIMMEQKKPEKNDITLSGEKLRKYFPRSYTPFQIENTIFKLLDAWQKKRQRDQSR
;
A
#
# COMPACT_ATOMS: atom_id res chain seq x y z
N SER A 1 -29.71 6.56 -13.77
CA SER A 1 -29.37 5.29 -14.41
C SER A 1 -29.55 4.14 -13.46
N GLY A 2 -29.84 2.95 -13.99
CA GLY A 2 -30.03 1.74 -13.19
C GLY A 2 -28.79 1.36 -12.41
N ASP A 3 -27.61 1.63 -12.93
CA ASP A 3 -26.33 1.34 -12.27
C ASP A 3 -26.14 2.19 -11.03
N THR A 4 -26.54 3.45 -11.07
CA THR A 4 -26.44 4.35 -9.91
C THR A 4 -27.35 3.86 -8.78
N ILE A 5 -28.56 3.40 -9.10
CA ILE A 5 -29.48 2.86 -8.11
C ILE A 5 -28.94 1.58 -7.50
N ARG A 6 -28.41 0.66 -8.32
CA ARG A 6 -27.81 -0.59 -7.85
C ARG A 6 -26.63 -0.32 -6.92
N ASN A 7 -25.78 0.62 -7.27
CA ASN A 7 -24.60 0.99 -6.48
C ASN A 7 -25.03 1.61 -5.15
N TYR A 8 -26.08 2.41 -5.17
CA TYR A 8 -26.62 3.02 -3.96
C TYR A 8 -27.18 1.95 -3.01
N ILE A 9 -27.92 0.98 -3.55
CA ILE A 9 -28.41 -0.16 -2.78
C ILE A 9 -27.27 -0.98 -2.22
N ALA A 10 -26.20 -1.20 -3.02
CA ALA A 10 -25.02 -1.93 -2.57
C ALA A 10 -24.40 -1.29 -1.33
N LEU A 11 -24.32 0.04 -1.28
CA LEU A 11 -23.75 0.74 -0.13
C LEU A 11 -24.55 0.48 1.16
N THR A 12 -25.86 0.23 1.05
CA THR A 12 -26.68 -0.08 2.24
C THR A 12 -26.37 -1.47 2.81
N GLN A 13 -25.70 -2.32 2.05
CA GLN A 13 -25.29 -3.65 2.51
C GLN A 13 -24.02 -3.61 3.35
N LEU A 14 -23.33 -2.49 3.36
CA LEU A 14 -22.14 -2.32 4.20
C LEU A 14 -22.55 -2.13 5.66
N VAL A 15 -21.72 -2.65 6.57
CA VAL A 15 -21.93 -2.38 8.00
C VAL A 15 -21.74 -0.88 8.25
N PRO A 16 -22.38 -0.31 9.27
CA PRO A 16 -22.37 1.14 9.50
C PRO A 16 -20.97 1.75 9.55
N GLU A 17 -20.01 1.04 10.14
CA GLU A 17 -18.63 1.49 10.26
C GLU A 17 -17.95 1.66 8.89
N LEU A 18 -18.22 0.73 7.96
CA LEU A 18 -17.70 0.84 6.60
C LEU A 18 -18.42 1.96 5.83
N GLN A 19 -19.72 2.11 6.02
CA GLN A 19 -20.47 3.21 5.42
C GLN A 19 -19.89 4.56 5.86
N GLN A 20 -19.58 4.68 7.13
CA GLN A 20 -18.96 5.89 7.66
C GLN A 20 -17.62 6.17 7.00
N MET A 21 -16.79 5.14 6.80
CA MET A 21 -15.49 5.29 6.14
C MET A 21 -15.65 5.76 4.68
N VAL A 22 -16.71 5.32 4.01
CA VAL A 22 -17.00 5.79 2.65
C VAL A 22 -17.42 7.27 2.69
N ASP A 23 -18.29 7.64 3.63
CA ASP A 23 -18.73 9.01 3.80
C ASP A 23 -17.57 9.96 4.11
N GLU A 24 -16.60 9.48 4.89
CA GLU A 24 -15.39 10.24 5.23
C GLU A 24 -14.33 10.22 4.12
N LYS A 25 -14.63 9.54 3.01
CA LYS A 25 -13.73 9.39 1.86
C LYS A 25 -12.46 8.61 2.17
N LYS A 26 -12.47 7.82 3.23
CA LYS A 26 -11.36 6.90 3.55
C LYS A 26 -11.35 5.70 2.62
N ILE A 27 -12.53 5.26 2.20
CA ILE A 27 -12.71 4.22 1.20
C ILE A 27 -13.42 4.84 -0.01
N ALA A 28 -12.85 4.63 -1.21
CA ALA A 28 -13.46 5.12 -2.44
C ALA A 28 -14.75 4.34 -2.75
N LEU A 29 -15.63 4.91 -3.56
CA LEU A 29 -16.90 4.28 -3.90
C LEU A 29 -16.73 2.96 -4.64
N SER A 30 -15.81 2.90 -5.60
CA SER A 30 -15.60 1.68 -6.39
C SER A 30 -15.19 0.47 -5.54
N PRO A 31 -14.18 0.57 -4.65
CA PRO A 31 -13.91 -0.51 -3.72
C PRO A 31 -15.08 -0.82 -2.80
N ALA A 32 -15.80 0.21 -2.35
CA ALA A 32 -16.92 0.03 -1.43
C ALA A 32 -18.03 -0.86 -2.04
N TYR A 33 -18.31 -0.68 -3.33
CA TYR A 33 -19.32 -1.50 -4.01
C TYR A 33 -18.93 -2.98 -4.02
N GLN A 34 -17.64 -3.27 -4.17
CA GLN A 34 -17.14 -4.64 -4.13
C GLN A 34 -17.23 -5.22 -2.72
N LEU A 35 -16.90 -4.42 -1.71
CA LEU A 35 -16.95 -4.85 -0.30
C LEU A 35 -18.37 -5.11 0.17
N ALA A 36 -19.35 -4.44 -0.42
CA ALA A 36 -20.76 -4.65 -0.08
C ALA A 36 -21.22 -6.09 -0.37
N ALA A 37 -20.53 -6.81 -1.24
CA ALA A 37 -20.83 -8.20 -1.55
C ALA A 37 -20.35 -9.17 -0.45
N LEU A 38 -19.51 -8.72 0.46
CA LEU A 38 -19.03 -9.54 1.58
C LEU A 38 -20.13 -9.76 2.60
N THR A 39 -20.06 -10.89 3.33
CA THR A 39 -20.98 -11.12 4.44
C THR A 39 -20.69 -10.14 5.57
N PRO A 40 -21.66 -9.88 6.46
CA PRO A 40 -21.42 -9.00 7.61
C PRO A 40 -20.24 -9.46 8.48
N LYS A 41 -20.05 -10.77 8.63
CA LYS A 41 -18.90 -11.33 9.35
C LYS A 41 -17.58 -10.97 8.67
N GLU A 42 -17.53 -11.12 7.35
CA GLU A 42 -16.34 -10.78 6.55
C GLU A 42 -16.06 -9.28 6.59
N GLN A 43 -17.09 -8.47 6.55
CA GLN A 43 -16.93 -7.02 6.69
C GLN A 43 -16.37 -6.65 8.06
N GLY A 44 -16.78 -7.35 9.11
CA GLY A 44 -16.22 -7.17 10.45
C GLY A 44 -14.73 -7.51 10.51
N LEU A 45 -14.32 -8.61 9.88
CA LEU A 45 -12.93 -8.99 9.78
C LEU A 45 -12.13 -7.94 9.02
N LEU A 46 -12.72 -7.40 7.97
CA LEU A 46 -12.09 -6.33 7.19
C LEU A 46 -11.85 -5.08 8.04
N LEU A 47 -12.84 -4.69 8.85
CA LEU A 47 -12.71 -3.56 9.76
C LEU A 47 -11.55 -3.74 10.74
N GLU A 48 -11.43 -4.94 11.32
CA GLU A 48 -10.34 -5.26 12.22
C GLU A 48 -8.99 -5.17 11.51
N THR A 49 -8.93 -5.65 10.27
CA THR A 49 -7.71 -5.62 9.47
C THR A 49 -7.34 -4.19 9.08
N ILE A 50 -8.32 -3.37 8.70
CA ILE A 50 -8.09 -1.95 8.38
C ILE A 50 -7.51 -1.23 9.60
N ASP A 51 -8.06 -1.48 10.78
CA ASP A 51 -7.60 -0.86 12.02
C ASP A 51 -6.19 -1.33 12.38
N SER A 52 -5.94 -2.63 12.28
CA SER A 52 -4.64 -3.23 12.59
C SER A 52 -3.53 -2.76 11.64
N GLU A 53 -3.83 -2.72 10.34
CA GLU A 53 -2.84 -2.39 9.31
C GLU A 53 -2.82 -0.90 8.94
N GLN A 54 -3.75 -0.13 9.44
CA GLN A 54 -3.89 1.30 9.18
C GLN A 54 -3.91 1.62 7.68
N THR A 55 -4.63 0.80 6.92
CA THR A 55 -4.75 0.95 5.47
C THR A 55 -6.14 0.48 5.02
N THR A 56 -6.61 1.03 3.90
CA THR A 56 -7.88 0.64 3.30
C THR A 56 -7.65 -0.13 2.00
N PRO A 57 -8.55 -1.05 1.62
CA PRO A 57 -8.34 -1.83 0.40
C PRO A 57 -8.51 -0.99 -0.86
N SER A 58 -7.69 -1.30 -1.87
CA SER A 58 -7.85 -0.73 -3.20
C SER A 58 -8.97 -1.46 -3.95
N LEU A 59 -9.33 -0.94 -5.14
CA LEU A 59 -10.34 -1.60 -5.97
C LEU A 59 -9.93 -3.04 -6.32
N SER A 60 -8.67 -3.24 -6.71
CA SER A 60 -8.16 -4.57 -7.05
C SER A 60 -8.25 -5.54 -5.86
N GLN A 61 -7.87 -5.07 -4.68
CA GLN A 61 -7.95 -5.86 -3.46
C GLN A 61 -9.39 -6.18 -3.08
N ALA A 62 -10.28 -5.20 -3.19
CA ALA A 62 -11.70 -5.39 -2.90
C ALA A 62 -12.33 -6.42 -3.87
N GLN A 63 -11.96 -6.38 -5.14
CA GLN A 63 -12.42 -7.35 -6.12
C GLN A 63 -11.95 -8.77 -5.77
N ARG A 64 -10.71 -8.91 -5.33
CA ARG A 64 -10.17 -10.21 -4.90
C ARG A 64 -10.90 -10.72 -3.66
N MET A 65 -11.18 -9.84 -2.70
CA MET A 65 -11.95 -10.21 -1.51
C MET A 65 -13.36 -10.69 -1.88
N LYS A 66 -14.03 -9.98 -2.78
CA LYS A 66 -15.34 -10.37 -3.27
C LYS A 66 -15.31 -11.76 -3.91
N LYS A 67 -14.29 -12.01 -4.75
CA LYS A 67 -14.14 -13.28 -5.43
C LYS A 67 -13.92 -14.42 -4.44
N LEU A 68 -13.06 -14.21 -3.45
CA LEU A 68 -12.81 -15.20 -2.40
C LEU A 68 -14.05 -15.43 -1.53
N SER A 69 -14.82 -14.38 -1.25
CA SER A 69 -16.07 -14.50 -0.51
C SER A 69 -17.06 -15.37 -1.27
N GLN A 70 -17.17 -15.19 -2.58
CA GLN A 70 -18.07 -15.98 -3.41
C GLN A 70 -17.68 -17.45 -3.47
N SER A 71 -16.39 -17.76 -3.39
CA SER A 71 -15.89 -19.14 -3.38
C SER A 71 -15.83 -19.74 -1.97
N GLY A 72 -16.13 -18.96 -0.95
CA GLY A 72 -16.07 -19.42 0.44
C GLY A 72 -14.66 -19.49 1.01
N GLU A 73 -13.68 -18.90 0.34
CA GLU A 73 -12.28 -18.95 0.73
C GLU A 73 -11.81 -17.70 1.49
N LEU A 74 -12.67 -16.70 1.66
CA LEU A 74 -12.31 -15.48 2.37
C LEU A 74 -12.34 -15.72 3.87
N ASN A 75 -11.19 -15.58 4.50
CA ASN A 75 -11.02 -15.71 5.95
C ASN A 75 -10.04 -14.65 6.45
N GLU A 76 -9.76 -14.67 7.74
CA GLU A 76 -8.85 -13.71 8.34
C GLU A 76 -7.46 -13.75 7.69
N ASP A 77 -6.93 -14.94 7.46
CA ASP A 77 -5.59 -15.11 6.88
C ASP A 77 -5.51 -14.60 5.44
N THR A 78 -6.48 -14.95 4.59
CA THR A 78 -6.49 -14.48 3.20
C THR A 78 -6.73 -12.98 3.11
N MET A 79 -7.59 -12.44 3.96
CA MET A 79 -7.86 -11.00 4.02
C MET A 79 -6.61 -10.24 4.44
N LEU A 80 -5.93 -10.72 5.48
CA LEU A 80 -4.68 -10.10 5.94
C LEU A 80 -3.60 -10.14 4.85
N SER A 81 -3.46 -11.27 4.15
CA SER A 81 -2.51 -11.40 3.05
C SER A 81 -2.76 -10.37 1.95
N ILE A 82 -4.04 -10.16 1.59
CA ILE A 82 -4.41 -9.18 0.57
C ILE A 82 -4.09 -7.77 1.04
N MET A 83 -4.43 -7.45 2.28
CA MET A 83 -4.18 -6.11 2.83
C MET A 83 -2.69 -5.82 2.99
N MET A 84 -1.89 -6.82 3.33
CA MET A 84 -0.44 -6.67 3.45
C MET A 84 0.24 -6.44 2.11
N GLU A 85 -0.37 -6.80 0.99
CA GLU A 85 0.18 -6.52 -0.33
C GLU A 85 0.28 -5.02 -0.62
N GLN A 86 -0.53 -4.18 0.03
CA GLN A 86 -0.41 -2.72 -0.09
C GLN A 86 0.86 -2.21 0.57
N LYS A 87 1.38 -2.97 1.52
CA LYS A 87 2.71 -2.72 2.06
C LYS A 87 3.75 -3.45 1.22
N LYS A 88 3.62 -3.44 -0.10
CA LYS A 88 4.78 -3.70 -0.94
C LYS A 88 5.88 -2.87 -0.33
N PRO A 89 7.05 -3.49 -0.02
CA PRO A 89 8.13 -2.73 0.54
C PRO A 89 8.20 -1.45 -0.26
N GLU A 90 7.96 -0.35 0.40
CA GLU A 90 8.27 0.93 -0.19
C GLU A 90 9.58 0.66 -0.89
N LYS A 91 9.57 0.81 -2.20
CA LYS A 91 10.83 0.85 -2.89
C LYS A 91 11.63 1.84 -2.09
N ASN A 92 12.56 1.35 -1.26
CA ASN A 92 13.49 2.20 -0.54
C ASN A 92 14.41 2.88 -1.55
N ASP A 93 13.83 3.36 -2.64
CA ASP A 93 14.55 4.12 -3.64
C ASP A 93 14.67 5.53 -3.14
N ILE A 94 15.84 5.83 -2.58
CA ILE A 94 16.18 7.20 -2.24
C ILE A 94 16.60 7.87 -3.55
N THR A 95 15.85 8.88 -3.97
CA THR A 95 16.18 9.65 -5.15
C THR A 95 16.99 10.87 -4.74
N LEU A 96 18.23 10.95 -5.23
CA LEU A 96 19.09 12.09 -4.99
C LEU A 96 18.83 13.15 -6.06
N SER A 97 18.80 14.42 -5.64
CA SER A 97 18.61 15.52 -6.57
C SER A 97 19.83 15.67 -7.48
N GLY A 98 19.61 15.64 -8.81
CA GLY A 98 20.66 15.84 -9.78
C GLY A 98 21.33 17.21 -9.66
N GLU A 99 20.56 18.24 -9.29
CA GLU A 99 21.10 19.59 -9.09
C GLU A 99 22.10 19.65 -7.94
N LYS A 100 21.79 18.98 -6.83
CA LYS A 100 22.69 18.93 -5.68
C LYS A 100 23.95 18.12 -5.99
N LEU A 101 23.81 17.06 -6.78
CA LEU A 101 24.95 16.22 -7.17
C LEU A 101 25.87 16.92 -8.15
N ARG A 102 25.37 17.82 -9.00
CA ARG A 102 26.18 18.57 -9.95
C ARG A 102 27.26 19.43 -9.29
N LYS A 103 27.06 19.81 -8.03
CA LYS A 103 28.09 20.55 -7.28
C LYS A 103 29.34 19.71 -7.02
N TYR A 104 29.21 18.40 -7.01
CA TYR A 104 30.29 17.49 -6.63
C TYR A 104 30.92 16.78 -7.82
N PHE A 105 30.27 16.78 -8.98
CA PHE A 105 30.70 16.02 -10.14
C PHE A 105 30.82 16.91 -11.37
N PRO A 106 31.87 16.69 -12.21
CA PRO A 106 31.99 17.39 -13.49
C PRO A 106 30.84 16.98 -14.42
N ARG A 107 30.53 17.87 -15.36
CA ARG A 107 29.48 17.59 -16.37
C ARG A 107 29.78 16.39 -17.25
N SER A 108 31.07 16.02 -17.37
CA SER A 108 31.48 14.89 -18.17
C SER A 108 31.16 13.54 -17.53
N TYR A 109 30.78 13.51 -16.25
CA TYR A 109 30.45 12.26 -15.58
C TYR A 109 29.09 11.75 -16.04
N THR A 110 29.05 10.48 -16.46
CA THR A 110 27.79 9.80 -16.76
C THR A 110 27.07 9.44 -15.47
N PRO A 111 25.75 9.24 -15.50
CA PRO A 111 25.02 8.77 -14.31
C PRO A 111 25.62 7.49 -13.71
N PHE A 112 26.15 6.60 -14.54
CA PHE A 112 26.79 5.37 -14.09
C PHE A 112 28.05 5.68 -13.27
N GLN A 113 28.88 6.63 -13.73
CA GLN A 113 30.10 7.05 -13.02
C GLN A 113 29.76 7.71 -11.68
N ILE A 114 28.71 8.54 -11.66
CA ILE A 114 28.24 9.19 -10.44
C ILE A 114 27.80 8.14 -9.43
N GLU A 115 27.00 7.19 -9.84
CA GLU A 115 26.50 6.12 -8.99
C GLU A 115 27.64 5.30 -8.41
N ASN A 116 28.59 4.86 -9.25
CA ASN A 116 29.74 4.10 -8.79
C ASN A 116 30.58 4.87 -7.77
N THR A 117 30.79 6.15 -8.00
CA THR A 117 31.57 6.99 -7.08
C THR A 117 30.87 7.10 -5.73
N ILE A 118 29.56 7.29 -5.74
CA ILE A 118 28.75 7.39 -4.51
C ILE A 118 28.86 6.09 -3.71
N PHE A 119 28.73 4.93 -4.35
CA PHE A 119 28.81 3.65 -3.65
C PHE A 119 30.22 3.40 -3.09
N LYS A 120 31.27 3.79 -3.79
CA LYS A 120 32.63 3.69 -3.26
C LYS A 120 32.82 4.53 -2.00
N LEU A 121 32.27 5.74 -2.00
CA LEU A 121 32.33 6.62 -0.84
C LEU A 121 31.51 6.06 0.33
N LEU A 122 30.35 5.47 0.04
CA LEU A 122 29.50 4.85 1.05
C LEU A 122 30.18 3.61 1.66
N ASP A 123 30.86 2.81 0.85
CA ASP A 123 31.61 1.66 1.35
C ASP A 123 32.71 2.10 2.31
N ALA A 124 33.45 3.14 1.96
CA ALA A 124 34.49 3.71 2.83
C ALA A 124 33.91 4.23 4.13
N TRP A 125 32.76 4.92 4.06
CA TRP A 125 32.07 5.44 5.23
C TRP A 125 31.57 4.34 6.14
N GLN A 126 31.02 3.25 5.55
CA GLN A 126 30.53 2.11 6.31
C GLN A 126 31.66 1.42 7.08
N LYS A 127 32.82 1.21 6.42
CA LYS A 127 34.00 0.61 7.04
C LYS A 127 34.48 1.45 8.22
N LYS A 128 34.50 2.78 8.06
CA LYS A 128 34.87 3.69 9.12
C LYS A 128 33.91 3.59 10.32
N ARG A 129 32.61 3.51 10.04
CA ARG A 129 31.60 3.34 11.11
C ARG A 129 31.77 2.05 11.87
N GLN A 130 32.07 0.96 11.16
CA GLN A 130 32.30 -0.33 11.81
C GLN A 130 33.51 -0.32 12.74
N ARG A 131 34.59 0.36 12.34
CA ARG A 131 35.76 0.54 13.20
C ARG A 131 35.42 1.31 14.47
N ASP A 132 34.64 2.38 14.33
CA ASP A 132 34.27 3.21 15.46
C ASP A 132 33.31 2.46 16.42
N GLN A 133 32.52 1.53 15.92
CA GLN A 133 31.60 0.74 16.72
C GLN A 133 32.25 -0.47 17.38
N SER A 134 33.38 -0.93 16.88
CA SER A 134 34.06 -2.13 17.39
C SER A 134 35.02 -1.83 18.56
N ARG A 135 35.05 -0.62 19.04
CA ARG A 135 35.86 -0.23 20.21
C ARG A 135 35.08 -0.31 21.52
#